data_445f6a7af626d1a7c76114c6a658de5f
#
_entry.id   445f6a7af626d1a7c76114c6a658de5f
#
_cell.length_a   1.000
_cell.length_b   1.000
_cell.length_c   1.000
_cell.angle_alpha   90.00
_cell.angle_beta   90.00
_cell.angle_gamma   90.00
#
_symmetry.space_group_name_H-M   'P 1'
#
loop_
_entity.id
_entity.type
_entity.pdbx_description
1 polymer ?
#
loop_
_entity_poly.entity_id
_entity_poly.type
_entity_poly.pdbx_seq_one_letter_code
_entity_poly.pdbx_strand_id
1 'polypeptide(L)'
;MTTDTPILQFGTSRFLLAHADLFISQALEKGEALGRITIVQTTGNAESLKRVVALNDGTPYPVRIRGIRDGQEVDEEIPGKAVARALTAAADWAEVRRIACGARVILSNTGDRGYELDSFDGPGLADDFTLVPKSFPAKLCLLLLERFQTNPEAPVSIFPCELVPRNGDRLKEVVRQLADEWQLPAGFGFYLNEKCRFANSLVDRIVSEPIDPVGAVAEPYALWAIEKQEGLVLPCTHPAVVLTDDLDRYEKLKLFLLNLGHSYLAERWLRDAREKDETVRQAMADDALSGDLETLWRDEVLPVFAAEGMGDEAQSYIRAVRERFLNPFLAHRLADISGNHDEKKRRRFVPVIAAAERLGLNVPQRKLRAALATIKQ
;
A
#
# COMPACT_ATOMS: atom_id res chain seq x y z
N MET A 1 6.63 -0.70 -31.61
CA MET A 1 7.33 0.43 -30.97
C MET A 1 7.52 0.04 -29.50
N THR A 2 8.74 -0.18 -29.07
CA THR A 2 9.05 -0.40 -27.66
C THR A 2 8.77 0.90 -26.94
N THR A 3 7.80 0.91 -26.03
CA THR A 3 7.58 2.05 -25.13
C THR A 3 8.82 2.20 -24.25
N ASP A 4 9.45 3.38 -24.25
CA ASP A 4 10.62 3.67 -23.40
C ASP A 4 10.32 3.48 -21.90
N THR A 5 9.03 3.37 -21.53
CA THR A 5 8.53 3.19 -20.18
C THR A 5 7.44 2.11 -20.14
N PRO A 6 7.81 0.85 -19.86
CA PRO A 6 6.84 -0.27 -19.80
C PRO A 6 5.95 -0.24 -18.57
N ILE A 7 6.19 0.68 -17.63
CA ILE A 7 5.44 0.83 -16.39
C ILE A 7 4.71 2.19 -16.42
N LEU A 8 3.38 2.13 -16.26
CA LEU A 8 2.51 3.29 -16.12
C LEU A 8 2.00 3.37 -14.69
N GLN A 9 2.16 4.52 -14.03
CA GLN A 9 1.79 4.69 -12.63
C GLN A 9 0.76 5.79 -12.45
N PHE A 10 -0.30 5.52 -11.71
CA PHE A 10 -1.31 6.50 -11.31
C PHE A 10 -1.12 6.93 -9.85
N GLY A 11 -0.85 8.21 -9.67
CA GLY A 11 -0.57 8.84 -8.39
C GLY A 11 0.90 9.25 -8.23
N THR A 12 1.06 10.44 -7.64
CA THR A 12 2.36 11.07 -7.33
C THR A 12 2.62 11.06 -5.82
N SER A 13 2.09 10.03 -5.11
CA SER A 13 2.17 10.00 -3.66
C SER A 13 3.61 9.77 -3.20
N ARG A 14 4.00 10.46 -2.10
CA ARG A 14 5.29 10.20 -1.44
C ARG A 14 5.48 8.73 -1.06
N PHE A 15 4.36 8.01 -0.84
CA PHE A 15 4.41 6.58 -0.54
C PHE A 15 5.01 5.79 -1.71
N LEU A 16 4.49 5.95 -2.94
CA LEU A 16 5.03 5.24 -4.11
C LEU A 16 6.49 5.61 -4.37
N LEU A 17 6.83 6.91 -4.27
CA LEU A 17 8.22 7.38 -4.44
C LEU A 17 9.21 6.66 -3.52
N ALA A 18 8.83 6.41 -2.26
CA ALA A 18 9.67 5.75 -1.26
C ALA A 18 9.39 4.23 -1.16
N HIS A 19 8.55 3.65 -2.00
CA HIS A 19 8.19 2.23 -1.99
C HIS A 19 8.42 1.61 -3.36
N ALA A 20 7.38 1.42 -4.17
CA ALA A 20 7.50 0.75 -5.47
C ALA A 20 8.53 1.40 -6.39
N ASP A 21 8.53 2.74 -6.49
CA ASP A 21 9.44 3.49 -7.35
C ASP A 21 10.91 3.34 -6.89
N LEU A 22 11.13 3.32 -5.57
CA LEU A 22 12.45 3.09 -5.00
C LEU A 22 12.94 1.66 -5.28
N PHE A 23 12.08 0.65 -5.15
CA PHE A 23 12.44 -0.74 -5.45
C PHE A 23 12.81 -0.91 -6.92
N ILE A 24 12.00 -0.32 -7.81
CA ILE A 24 12.29 -0.32 -9.26
C ILE A 24 13.60 0.44 -9.53
N SER A 25 13.87 1.55 -8.84
CA SER A 25 15.10 2.32 -8.96
C SER A 25 16.33 1.50 -8.61
N GLN A 26 16.29 0.81 -7.46
CA GLN A 26 17.39 -0.06 -7.02
C GLN A 26 17.57 -1.29 -7.92
N ALA A 27 16.47 -1.83 -8.44
CA ALA A 27 16.49 -2.95 -9.40
C ALA A 27 17.03 -2.53 -10.78
N LEU A 28 16.78 -1.30 -11.23
CA LEU A 28 17.35 -0.77 -12.49
C LEU A 28 18.88 -0.76 -12.46
N GLU A 29 19.48 -0.40 -11.31
CA GLU A 29 20.94 -0.40 -11.15
C GLU A 29 21.57 -1.80 -11.27
N LYS A 30 20.76 -2.84 -11.02
CA LYS A 30 21.18 -4.26 -11.12
C LYS A 30 20.73 -4.95 -12.41
N GLY A 31 19.97 -4.27 -13.27
CA GLY A 31 19.38 -4.87 -14.45
C GLY A 31 18.20 -5.82 -14.15
N GLU A 32 17.57 -5.68 -12.97
CA GLU A 32 16.50 -6.53 -12.46
C GLU A 32 15.11 -5.86 -12.53
N ALA A 33 15.00 -4.69 -13.16
CA ALA A 33 13.74 -4.00 -13.38
C ALA A 33 13.22 -4.22 -14.80
N LEU A 34 11.89 -4.20 -14.95
CA LEU A 34 11.22 -4.25 -16.24
C LEU A 34 11.57 -3.03 -17.12
N GLY A 35 11.78 -1.87 -16.50
CA GLY A 35 12.09 -0.62 -17.13
C GLY A 35 11.72 0.58 -16.24
N ARG A 36 11.76 1.78 -16.82
CA ARG A 36 11.42 3.01 -16.12
C ARG A 36 9.92 3.28 -16.12
N ILE A 37 9.50 4.22 -15.28
CA ILE A 37 8.11 4.56 -14.99
C ILE A 37 7.71 5.87 -15.69
N THR A 38 6.53 5.89 -16.30
CA THR A 38 5.79 7.14 -16.53
C THR A 38 4.74 7.29 -15.43
N ILE A 39 4.83 8.38 -14.67
CA ILE A 39 3.85 8.73 -13.64
C ILE A 39 2.74 9.59 -14.24
N VAL A 40 1.49 9.34 -13.83
CA VAL A 40 0.31 10.14 -14.19
C VAL A 40 -0.29 10.72 -12.91
N GLN A 41 -0.28 12.03 -12.81
CA GLN A 41 -1.01 12.76 -11.79
C GLN A 41 -2.50 12.79 -12.14
N THR A 42 -3.34 12.36 -11.20
CA THR A 42 -4.79 12.23 -11.39
C THR A 42 -5.59 13.39 -10.79
N THR A 43 -5.01 14.16 -9.85
CA THR A 43 -5.65 15.27 -9.13
C THR A 43 -5.07 16.60 -9.55
N GLY A 44 -5.88 17.64 -9.65
CA GLY A 44 -5.45 18.98 -10.13
C GLY A 44 -4.90 19.90 -9.05
N ASN A 45 -4.45 19.42 -7.88
CA ASN A 45 -3.96 20.31 -6.82
C ASN A 45 -2.55 20.86 -7.12
N ALA A 46 -2.27 22.06 -6.64
CA ALA A 46 -1.02 22.79 -6.90
C ALA A 46 0.23 22.06 -6.41
N GLU A 47 0.15 21.36 -5.28
CA GLU A 47 1.27 20.61 -4.72
C GLU A 47 1.67 19.41 -5.61
N SER A 48 0.68 18.68 -6.12
CA SER A 48 0.93 17.57 -7.05
C SER A 48 1.50 18.08 -8.39
N LEU A 49 1.08 19.26 -8.86
CA LEU A 49 1.66 19.88 -10.05
C LEU A 49 3.14 20.24 -9.86
N LYS A 50 3.52 20.78 -8.69
CA LYS A 50 4.93 21.03 -8.36
C LYS A 50 5.78 19.73 -8.44
N ARG A 51 5.24 18.62 -7.94
CA ARG A 51 5.91 17.33 -8.06
C ARG A 51 6.07 16.88 -9.51
N VAL A 52 5.06 17.05 -10.35
CA VAL A 52 5.14 16.74 -11.79
C VAL A 52 6.27 17.53 -12.46
N VAL A 53 6.36 18.85 -12.17
CA VAL A 53 7.44 19.69 -12.71
C VAL A 53 8.80 19.19 -12.25
N ALA A 54 8.97 18.93 -10.96
CA ALA A 54 10.24 18.47 -10.39
C ALA A 54 10.66 17.07 -10.90
N LEU A 55 9.71 16.16 -11.13
CA LEU A 55 10.00 14.85 -11.71
C LEU A 55 10.43 14.92 -13.19
N ASN A 56 10.10 16.00 -13.88
CA ASN A 56 10.45 16.22 -15.28
C ASN A 56 11.75 16.99 -15.49
N ASP A 57 12.42 17.48 -14.45
CA ASP A 57 13.71 18.18 -14.58
C ASP A 57 14.88 17.22 -14.85
N GLY A 58 14.65 15.91 -14.75
CA GLY A 58 15.65 14.87 -15.01
C GLY A 58 16.58 14.56 -13.83
N THR A 59 16.42 15.26 -12.70
CA THR A 59 17.20 15.04 -11.49
C THR A 59 16.61 13.89 -10.67
N PRO A 60 17.41 12.92 -10.17
CA PRO A 60 16.93 11.94 -9.23
C PRO A 60 16.37 12.59 -7.96
N TYR A 61 15.20 12.16 -7.52
CA TYR A 61 14.62 12.68 -6.29
C TYR A 61 15.18 11.96 -5.05
N PRO A 62 15.34 12.65 -3.90
CA PRO A 62 15.88 12.05 -2.70
C PRO A 62 14.82 11.18 -1.99
N VAL A 63 15.23 9.97 -1.57
CA VAL A 63 14.51 9.15 -0.59
C VAL A 63 15.42 8.94 0.60
N ARG A 64 15.09 9.57 1.74
CA ARG A 64 15.85 9.45 2.98
C ARG A 64 15.32 8.31 3.81
N ILE A 65 16.12 7.30 4.04
CA ILE A 65 15.79 6.14 4.88
C ILE A 65 16.34 6.37 6.27
N ARG A 66 15.42 6.47 7.26
CA ARG A 66 15.78 6.78 8.64
C ARG A 66 15.06 5.86 9.63
N GLY A 67 15.80 5.30 10.58
CA GLY A 67 15.22 4.44 11.61
C GLY A 67 16.23 3.48 12.20
N ILE A 68 15.74 2.31 12.61
CA ILE A 68 16.57 1.23 13.14
C ILE A 68 16.49 0.04 12.18
N ARG A 69 17.63 -0.55 11.88
CA ARG A 69 17.76 -1.78 11.11
C ARG A 69 18.79 -2.68 11.80
N ASP A 70 18.39 -3.89 12.18
CA ASP A 70 19.25 -4.86 12.90
C ASP A 70 19.89 -4.25 14.17
N GLY A 71 19.12 -3.46 14.92
CA GLY A 71 19.53 -2.81 16.15
C GLY A 71 20.42 -1.57 15.97
N GLN A 72 20.71 -1.16 14.74
CA GLN A 72 21.55 0.02 14.45
C GLN A 72 20.73 1.16 13.84
N GLU A 73 21.06 2.39 14.21
CA GLU A 73 20.47 3.56 13.59
C GLU A 73 20.95 3.69 12.14
N VAL A 74 20.00 3.96 11.24
CA VAL A 74 20.20 4.19 9.81
C VAL A 74 19.73 5.60 9.48
N ASP A 75 20.55 6.35 8.77
CA ASP A 75 20.19 7.63 8.16
C ASP A 75 20.96 7.77 6.84
N GLU A 76 20.33 7.32 5.76
CA GLU A 76 20.93 7.28 4.43
C GLU A 76 19.99 7.91 3.40
N GLU A 77 20.55 8.52 2.37
CA GLU A 77 19.79 9.06 1.25
C GLU A 77 20.04 8.22 0.00
N ILE A 78 18.95 7.76 -0.61
CA ILE A 78 18.99 6.94 -1.82
C ILE A 78 18.33 7.74 -2.96
N PRO A 79 19.00 7.92 -4.10
CA PRO A 79 18.45 8.62 -5.25
C PRO A 79 17.39 7.78 -5.95
N GLY A 80 16.17 8.31 -6.11
CA GLY A 80 15.09 7.72 -6.91
C GLY A 80 15.29 8.01 -8.40
N LYS A 81 15.60 6.99 -9.21
CA LYS A 81 15.96 7.10 -10.64
C LYS A 81 14.96 6.43 -11.56
N ALA A 82 13.94 5.74 -11.00
CA ALA A 82 13.01 4.95 -11.81
C ALA A 82 12.09 5.79 -12.70
N VAL A 83 11.78 7.03 -12.30
CA VAL A 83 10.87 7.89 -13.04
C VAL A 83 11.54 8.46 -14.27
N ALA A 84 10.96 8.19 -15.45
CA ALA A 84 11.42 8.75 -16.73
C ALA A 84 10.75 10.08 -17.03
N ARG A 85 9.46 10.20 -16.67
CA ARG A 85 8.66 11.40 -16.84
C ARG A 85 7.40 11.35 -15.99
N ALA A 86 6.81 12.52 -15.79
CA ALA A 86 5.52 12.68 -15.13
C ALA A 86 4.56 13.48 -16.02
N LEU A 87 3.32 13.03 -16.11
CA LEU A 87 2.24 13.61 -16.92
C LEU A 87 1.09 14.01 -16.00
N THR A 88 0.22 14.87 -16.50
CA THR A 88 -1.06 15.17 -15.86
C THR A 88 -2.20 14.55 -16.68
N ALA A 89 -3.12 13.85 -16.05
CA ALA A 89 -4.24 13.26 -16.76
C ALA A 89 -5.07 14.33 -17.49
N ALA A 90 -5.18 15.53 -16.92
CA ALA A 90 -5.99 16.62 -17.48
C ALA A 90 -5.40 17.23 -18.78
N ALA A 91 -4.06 17.37 -18.85
CA ALA A 91 -3.42 18.02 -19.99
C ALA A 91 -2.84 17.03 -21.01
N ASP A 92 -2.41 15.85 -20.53
CA ASP A 92 -1.61 14.93 -21.32
C ASP A 92 -2.38 13.62 -21.64
N TRP A 93 -3.72 13.64 -21.62
CA TRP A 93 -4.54 12.42 -21.71
C TRP A 93 -4.27 11.59 -22.97
N ALA A 94 -4.10 12.23 -24.11
CA ALA A 94 -3.75 11.53 -25.35
C ALA A 94 -2.43 10.74 -25.24
N GLU A 95 -1.43 11.31 -24.58
CA GLU A 95 -0.15 10.65 -24.36
C GLU A 95 -0.27 9.53 -23.30
N VAL A 96 -1.06 9.75 -22.23
CA VAL A 96 -1.37 8.70 -21.23
C VAL A 96 -2.00 7.48 -21.90
N ARG A 97 -2.97 7.68 -22.78
CA ARG A 97 -3.64 6.63 -23.57
C ARG A 97 -2.64 5.87 -24.44
N ARG A 98 -1.81 6.61 -25.18
CA ARG A 98 -0.79 6.02 -26.06
C ARG A 98 0.18 5.12 -25.26
N ILE A 99 0.62 5.57 -24.07
CA ILE A 99 1.51 4.79 -23.20
C ILE A 99 0.77 3.58 -22.64
N ALA A 100 -0.47 3.75 -22.18
CA ALA A 100 -1.28 2.68 -21.63
C ALA A 100 -1.45 1.51 -22.61
N CYS A 101 -1.60 1.78 -23.92
CA CYS A 101 -1.69 0.73 -24.96
C CYS A 101 -0.43 -0.15 -25.01
N GLY A 102 0.75 0.39 -24.67
CA GLY A 102 2.02 -0.34 -24.69
C GLY A 102 2.53 -0.78 -23.32
N ALA A 103 1.91 -0.34 -22.22
CA ALA A 103 2.35 -0.66 -20.88
C ALA A 103 2.21 -2.16 -20.57
N ARG A 104 3.21 -2.74 -19.92
CA ARG A 104 3.18 -4.12 -19.42
C ARG A 104 2.74 -4.19 -17.96
N VAL A 105 2.96 -3.11 -17.22
CA VAL A 105 2.60 -2.96 -15.81
C VAL A 105 1.89 -1.64 -15.59
N ILE A 106 0.83 -1.66 -14.81
CA ILE A 106 0.14 -0.49 -14.29
C ILE A 106 0.20 -0.52 -12.77
N LEU A 107 0.67 0.56 -12.15
CA LEU A 107 0.69 0.76 -10.70
C LEU A 107 -0.33 1.82 -10.31
N SER A 108 -0.90 1.73 -9.12
CA SER A 108 -1.74 2.80 -8.58
C SER A 108 -1.57 2.99 -7.07
N ASN A 109 -1.67 4.22 -6.62
CA ASN A 109 -1.94 4.61 -5.25
C ASN A 109 -2.65 5.96 -5.26
N THR A 110 -3.96 5.91 -5.38
CA THR A 110 -4.84 7.08 -5.58
C THR A 110 -5.53 7.52 -4.28
N GLY A 111 -5.14 6.95 -3.16
CA GLY A 111 -5.62 7.26 -1.80
C GLY A 111 -6.79 6.39 -1.34
N ASP A 112 -7.28 6.66 -0.13
CA ASP A 112 -8.28 5.82 0.56
C ASP A 112 -9.63 5.75 -0.18
N ARG A 113 -9.97 6.78 -0.94
CA ARG A 113 -11.17 6.86 -1.78
C ARG A 113 -10.91 6.55 -3.25
N GLY A 114 -9.77 5.98 -3.57
CA GLY A 114 -9.30 5.79 -4.95
C GLY A 114 -10.20 4.89 -5.82
N TYR A 115 -11.08 4.10 -5.22
CA TYR A 115 -12.01 3.22 -5.95
C TYR A 115 -13.44 3.76 -6.00
N GLU A 116 -13.70 4.95 -5.44
CA GLU A 116 -14.99 5.60 -5.58
C GLU A 116 -15.18 6.10 -7.01
N LEU A 117 -16.37 5.91 -7.53
CA LEU A 117 -16.79 6.40 -8.84
C LEU A 117 -17.30 7.83 -8.74
N ASP A 118 -17.06 8.62 -9.78
CA ASP A 118 -17.62 9.96 -9.92
C ASP A 118 -18.90 9.89 -10.76
N SER A 119 -19.92 10.61 -10.36
CA SER A 119 -21.22 10.64 -11.05
C SER A 119 -21.17 11.20 -12.49
N PHE A 120 -20.09 11.88 -12.85
CA PHE A 120 -19.86 12.37 -14.21
C PHE A 120 -19.26 11.30 -15.15
N ASP A 121 -18.77 10.18 -14.58
CA ASP A 121 -18.17 9.10 -15.37
C ASP A 121 -19.27 8.19 -15.94
N GLY A 122 -19.81 8.55 -17.09
CA GLY A 122 -20.89 7.85 -17.77
C GLY A 122 -20.46 7.16 -19.08
N PRO A 123 -21.40 6.42 -19.72
CA PRO A 123 -21.12 5.63 -20.95
C PRO A 123 -20.59 6.45 -22.12
N GLY A 124 -20.92 7.73 -22.23
CA GLY A 124 -20.40 8.61 -23.30
C GLY A 124 -18.88 8.74 -23.35
N LEU A 125 -18.18 8.36 -22.27
CA LEU A 125 -16.72 8.30 -22.26
C LEU A 125 -16.18 7.19 -23.18
N ALA A 126 -16.94 6.13 -23.39
CA ALA A 126 -16.55 5.04 -24.29
C ALA A 126 -16.77 5.40 -25.78
N ASP A 127 -17.57 6.43 -26.06
CA ASP A 127 -17.80 6.93 -27.41
C ASP A 127 -16.75 7.97 -27.84
N ASP A 128 -16.15 8.67 -26.85
CA ASP A 128 -15.14 9.69 -27.10
C ASP A 128 -13.96 9.55 -26.14
N PHE A 129 -12.94 8.86 -26.58
CA PHE A 129 -11.71 8.63 -25.81
C PHE A 129 -10.89 9.92 -25.55
N THR A 130 -11.24 11.06 -26.13
CA THR A 130 -10.56 12.34 -25.83
C THR A 130 -11.02 12.92 -24.51
N LEU A 131 -12.17 12.51 -24.01
CA LEU A 131 -12.70 12.93 -22.72
C LEU A 131 -11.92 12.26 -21.58
N VAL A 132 -11.60 13.05 -20.55
CA VAL A 132 -10.83 12.58 -19.38
C VAL A 132 -11.81 12.17 -18.27
N PRO A 133 -11.90 10.89 -17.91
CA PRO A 133 -12.72 10.44 -16.78
C PRO A 133 -12.29 11.11 -15.46
N LYS A 134 -13.19 11.26 -14.51
CA LYS A 134 -12.89 11.88 -13.20
C LYS A 134 -12.27 10.89 -12.23
N SER A 135 -12.90 9.74 -12.02
CA SER A 135 -12.40 8.72 -11.10
C SER A 135 -11.25 7.90 -11.70
N PHE A 136 -10.42 7.31 -10.85
CA PHE A 136 -9.35 6.42 -11.29
C PHE A 136 -9.87 5.13 -11.95
N PRO A 137 -10.88 4.44 -11.37
CA PRO A 137 -11.41 3.23 -12.01
C PRO A 137 -11.98 3.49 -13.42
N ALA A 138 -12.63 4.63 -13.62
CA ALA A 138 -13.13 4.99 -14.96
C ALA A 138 -12.00 5.30 -15.94
N LYS A 139 -10.95 6.00 -15.50
CA LYS A 139 -9.72 6.15 -16.31
C LYS A 139 -9.15 4.80 -16.71
N LEU A 140 -8.99 3.90 -15.74
CA LEU A 140 -8.45 2.56 -15.99
C LEU A 140 -9.33 1.76 -16.95
N CYS A 141 -10.67 1.79 -16.76
CA CYS A 141 -11.62 1.12 -17.64
C CYS A 141 -11.46 1.58 -19.09
N LEU A 142 -11.42 2.90 -19.30
CA LEU A 142 -11.28 3.49 -20.66
C LEU A 142 -9.94 3.13 -21.29
N LEU A 143 -8.85 3.17 -20.53
CA LEU A 143 -7.51 2.80 -21.00
C LEU A 143 -7.42 1.30 -21.37
N LEU A 144 -8.05 0.44 -20.59
CA LEU A 144 -8.11 -0.99 -20.88
C LEU A 144 -9.01 -1.30 -22.07
N LEU A 145 -10.10 -0.53 -22.25
CA LEU A 145 -10.97 -0.65 -23.42
C LEU A 145 -10.22 -0.28 -24.71
N GLU A 146 -9.51 0.84 -24.73
CA GLU A 146 -8.72 1.25 -25.90
C GLU A 146 -7.58 0.24 -26.20
N ARG A 147 -6.94 -0.27 -25.15
CA ARG A 147 -5.96 -1.33 -25.26
C ARG A 147 -6.54 -2.60 -25.89
N PHE A 148 -7.74 -3.02 -25.44
CA PHE A 148 -8.47 -4.15 -26.03
C PHE A 148 -8.78 -3.92 -27.51
N GLN A 149 -9.23 -2.73 -27.88
CA GLN A 149 -9.53 -2.37 -29.27
C GLN A 149 -8.27 -2.35 -30.16
N THR A 150 -7.14 -1.95 -29.60
CA THR A 150 -5.86 -1.83 -30.33
C THR A 150 -5.15 -3.18 -30.45
N ASN A 151 -5.10 -3.97 -29.37
CA ASN A 151 -4.47 -5.29 -29.34
C ASN A 151 -5.10 -6.16 -28.24
N PRO A 152 -6.14 -6.94 -28.56
CA PRO A 152 -6.86 -7.78 -27.59
C PRO A 152 -6.01 -8.92 -26.99
N GLU A 153 -4.87 -9.23 -27.60
CA GLU A 153 -3.98 -10.28 -27.10
C GLU A 153 -2.89 -9.76 -26.13
N ALA A 154 -2.70 -8.45 -26.02
CA ALA A 154 -1.66 -7.87 -25.20
C ALA A 154 -2.00 -7.96 -23.70
N PRO A 155 -1.25 -8.74 -22.87
CA PRO A 155 -1.48 -8.82 -21.45
C PRO A 155 -1.01 -7.57 -20.72
N VAL A 156 -1.57 -7.33 -19.53
CA VAL A 156 -1.14 -6.28 -18.61
C VAL A 156 -1.29 -6.73 -17.17
N SER A 157 -0.29 -6.43 -16.33
CA SER A 157 -0.34 -6.67 -14.89
C SER A 157 -0.64 -5.35 -14.16
N ILE A 158 -1.62 -5.37 -13.27
CA ILE A 158 -2.14 -4.19 -12.57
C ILE A 158 -1.91 -4.40 -11.08
N PHE A 159 -1.14 -3.51 -10.46
CA PHE A 159 -0.76 -3.57 -9.07
C PHE A 159 -1.31 -2.36 -8.31
N PRO A 160 -2.50 -2.47 -7.75
CA PRO A 160 -2.98 -1.46 -6.82
C PRO A 160 -2.21 -1.53 -5.50
N CYS A 161 -1.79 -0.36 -5.00
CA CYS A 161 -1.11 -0.18 -3.71
C CYS A 161 -1.97 0.62 -2.72
N GLU A 162 -3.25 0.70 -2.96
CA GLU A 162 -4.24 1.29 -2.04
C GLU A 162 -4.45 0.38 -0.82
N LEU A 163 -4.72 0.98 0.35
CA LEU A 163 -4.98 0.25 1.59
C LEU A 163 -6.41 -0.32 1.66
N VAL A 164 -6.78 -1.06 0.63
CA VAL A 164 -8.08 -1.72 0.50
C VAL A 164 -7.86 -3.23 0.57
N PRO A 165 -8.56 -3.96 1.43
CA PRO A 165 -8.49 -5.42 1.46
C PRO A 165 -8.81 -6.01 0.08
N ARG A 166 -7.99 -6.96 -0.38
CA ARG A 166 -8.09 -7.58 -1.70
C ARG A 166 -8.21 -6.53 -2.81
N ASN A 167 -7.29 -5.57 -2.78
CA ASN A 167 -7.30 -4.37 -3.62
C ASN A 167 -7.36 -4.66 -5.13
N GLY A 168 -6.71 -5.72 -5.61
CA GLY A 168 -6.76 -6.16 -6.99
C GLY A 168 -8.15 -6.64 -7.41
N ASP A 169 -8.74 -7.56 -6.62
CA ASP A 169 -10.09 -8.07 -6.86
C ASP A 169 -11.13 -6.95 -6.82
N ARG A 170 -11.00 -6.06 -5.82
CA ARG A 170 -11.93 -4.93 -5.67
C ARG A 170 -11.85 -3.97 -6.84
N LEU A 171 -10.64 -3.63 -7.31
CA LEU A 171 -10.47 -2.77 -8.47
C LEU A 171 -11.03 -3.43 -9.74
N LYS A 172 -10.76 -4.73 -9.94
CA LYS A 172 -11.32 -5.50 -11.06
C LYS A 172 -12.84 -5.50 -11.05
N GLU A 173 -13.45 -5.69 -9.88
CA GLU A 173 -14.92 -5.66 -9.72
C GLU A 173 -15.50 -4.31 -10.15
N VAL A 174 -14.90 -3.20 -9.69
CA VAL A 174 -15.35 -1.84 -10.07
C VAL A 174 -15.19 -1.58 -11.58
N VAL A 175 -14.08 -2.01 -12.18
CA VAL A 175 -13.87 -1.86 -13.63
C VAL A 175 -14.88 -2.70 -14.42
N ARG A 176 -15.21 -3.91 -13.95
CA ARG A 176 -16.25 -4.75 -14.59
C ARG A 176 -17.64 -4.13 -14.46
N GLN A 177 -17.98 -3.60 -13.28
CA GLN A 177 -19.22 -2.87 -13.09
C GLN A 177 -19.37 -1.73 -14.09
N LEU A 178 -18.33 -0.92 -14.27
CA LEU A 178 -18.32 0.13 -15.30
C LEU A 178 -18.50 -0.42 -16.71
N ALA A 179 -17.84 -1.53 -17.05
CA ALA A 179 -17.99 -2.17 -18.35
C ALA A 179 -19.43 -2.62 -18.62
N ASP A 180 -20.11 -3.15 -17.62
CA ASP A 180 -21.51 -3.56 -17.71
C ASP A 180 -22.45 -2.33 -17.80
N GLU A 181 -22.26 -1.32 -16.95
CA GLU A 181 -23.05 -0.07 -16.95
C GLU A 181 -22.89 0.71 -18.26
N TRP A 182 -21.71 0.74 -18.84
CA TRP A 182 -21.43 1.40 -20.12
C TRP A 182 -21.75 0.53 -21.30
N GLN A 183 -22.26 -0.69 -21.10
CA GLN A 183 -22.64 -1.64 -22.15
C GLN A 183 -21.49 -1.91 -23.13
N LEU A 184 -20.27 -2.06 -22.60
CA LEU A 184 -19.09 -2.29 -23.42
C LEU A 184 -19.13 -3.66 -24.12
N PRO A 185 -18.39 -3.85 -25.23
CA PRO A 185 -18.43 -5.10 -25.99
C PRO A 185 -18.14 -6.34 -25.13
N ALA A 186 -18.88 -7.42 -25.31
CA ALA A 186 -18.72 -8.67 -24.54
C ALA A 186 -17.28 -9.23 -24.56
N GLY A 187 -16.54 -9.06 -25.66
CA GLY A 187 -15.12 -9.41 -25.77
C GLY A 187 -14.23 -8.66 -24.79
N PHE A 188 -14.62 -7.46 -24.34
CA PHE A 188 -13.87 -6.70 -23.35
C PHE A 188 -13.92 -7.37 -21.97
N GLY A 189 -15.07 -7.93 -21.58
CA GLY A 189 -15.17 -8.72 -20.35
C GLY A 189 -14.25 -9.94 -20.35
N PHE A 190 -14.13 -10.62 -21.50
CA PHE A 190 -13.17 -11.71 -21.68
C PHE A 190 -11.71 -11.19 -21.56
N TYR A 191 -11.37 -10.07 -22.19
CA TYR A 191 -10.06 -9.43 -22.09
C TYR A 191 -9.69 -9.09 -20.64
N LEU A 192 -10.62 -8.52 -19.86
CA LEU A 192 -10.41 -8.22 -18.44
C LEU A 192 -10.10 -9.47 -17.60
N ASN A 193 -10.67 -10.61 -17.96
CA ASN A 193 -10.45 -11.86 -17.24
C ASN A 193 -9.15 -12.55 -17.65
N GLU A 194 -8.87 -12.63 -18.95
CA GLU A 194 -7.80 -13.49 -19.48
C GLU A 194 -6.48 -12.75 -19.76
N LYS A 195 -6.53 -11.44 -19.98
CA LYS A 195 -5.34 -10.65 -20.34
C LYS A 195 -4.94 -9.63 -19.27
N CYS A 196 -5.87 -9.22 -18.39
CA CYS A 196 -5.57 -8.28 -17.31
C CYS A 196 -5.38 -9.05 -16.00
N ARG A 197 -4.20 -8.92 -15.38
CA ARG A 197 -3.88 -9.50 -14.09
C ARG A 197 -3.98 -8.43 -13.01
N PHE A 198 -5.09 -8.40 -12.29
CA PHE A 198 -5.30 -7.50 -11.15
C PHE A 198 -4.73 -8.19 -9.91
N ALA A 199 -3.53 -7.82 -9.50
CA ALA A 199 -2.83 -8.46 -8.39
C ALA A 199 -3.31 -7.92 -7.05
N ASN A 200 -3.74 -8.80 -6.16
CA ASN A 200 -3.89 -8.42 -4.75
C ASN A 200 -2.51 -8.20 -4.15
N SER A 201 -2.34 -7.14 -3.39
CA SER A 201 -1.09 -6.85 -2.74
C SER A 201 -1.24 -6.17 -1.39
N LEU A 202 -0.29 -6.44 -0.49
CA LEU A 202 -0.11 -5.73 0.76
C LEU A 202 1.16 -4.90 0.67
N VAL A 203 1.04 -3.61 0.89
CA VAL A 203 2.18 -2.70 1.03
C VAL A 203 2.34 -2.32 2.49
N ASP A 204 3.59 -2.34 2.99
CA ASP A 204 3.90 -1.98 4.37
C ASP A 204 5.23 -1.23 4.46
N ARG A 205 5.16 0.06 4.69
CA ARG A 205 6.24 0.98 4.98
C ARG A 205 5.68 2.26 5.56
N ILE A 206 6.28 2.79 6.62
CA ILE A 206 5.95 4.13 7.09
C ILE A 206 6.76 5.15 6.28
N VAL A 207 6.02 6.06 5.62
CA VAL A 207 6.58 7.21 4.92
C VAL A 207 6.12 8.45 5.68
N SER A 208 7.02 9.04 6.46
CA SER A 208 6.71 10.05 7.48
C SER A 208 6.55 11.45 6.90
N GLU A 209 7.51 11.90 6.08
CA GLU A 209 7.61 13.28 5.66
C GLU A 209 7.84 13.41 4.17
N PRO A 210 7.31 14.49 3.53
CA PRO A 210 7.71 14.87 2.18
C PRO A 210 9.10 15.52 2.19
N ILE A 211 9.81 15.45 1.09
CA ILE A 211 10.98 16.29 0.79
C ILE A 211 10.60 17.16 -0.41
N ASP A 212 10.65 18.47 -0.24
CA ASP A 212 10.28 19.43 -1.30
C ASP A 212 11.40 19.56 -2.35
N PRO A 213 11.07 19.77 -3.63
CA PRO A 213 9.73 19.75 -4.24
C PRO A 213 9.21 18.34 -4.50
N VAL A 214 10.06 17.31 -4.48
CA VAL A 214 9.73 15.90 -4.66
C VAL A 214 10.72 15.03 -3.90
N GLY A 215 10.21 14.04 -3.18
CA GLY A 215 10.98 13.11 -2.36
C GLY A 215 10.22 12.68 -1.13
N ALA A 216 10.83 11.85 -0.30
CA ALA A 216 10.21 11.34 0.91
C ALA A 216 11.22 10.86 1.95
N VAL A 217 10.82 10.94 3.22
CA VAL A 217 11.48 10.27 4.34
C VAL A 217 10.69 9.00 4.67
N ALA A 218 11.39 7.87 4.77
CA ALA A 218 10.78 6.58 5.05
C ALA A 218 11.60 5.77 6.06
N GLU A 219 10.94 4.82 6.72
CA GLU A 219 11.60 3.85 7.59
C GLU A 219 12.42 2.81 6.79
N PRO A 220 13.40 2.13 7.43
CA PRO A 220 14.16 1.07 6.79
C PRO A 220 13.31 -0.14 6.40
N TYR A 221 12.32 -0.50 7.23
CA TYR A 221 11.41 -1.61 6.92
C TYR A 221 10.59 -1.31 5.67
N ALA A 222 10.47 -2.31 4.80
CA ALA A 222 9.62 -2.24 3.63
C ALA A 222 9.15 -3.64 3.21
N LEU A 223 7.90 -3.76 2.80
CA LEU A 223 7.31 -4.97 2.27
C LEU A 223 6.29 -4.65 1.18
N TRP A 224 6.41 -5.34 0.06
CA TRP A 224 5.38 -5.44 -0.96
C TRP A 224 5.08 -6.92 -1.19
N ALA A 225 4.13 -7.47 -0.45
CA ALA A 225 3.65 -8.84 -0.65
C ALA A 225 2.58 -8.84 -1.74
N ILE A 226 2.73 -9.71 -2.72
CA ILE A 226 1.90 -9.80 -3.92
C ILE A 226 1.39 -11.23 -4.05
N GLU A 227 0.07 -11.39 -4.20
CA GLU A 227 -0.54 -12.69 -4.46
C GLU A 227 -0.14 -13.21 -5.85
N LYS A 228 0.35 -14.44 -5.92
CA LYS A 228 0.75 -15.05 -7.19
C LYS A 228 -0.45 -15.23 -8.12
N GLN A 229 -0.24 -14.92 -9.38
CA GLN A 229 -1.19 -15.20 -10.46
C GLN A 229 -0.42 -15.70 -11.67
N GLU A 230 -0.98 -16.66 -12.43
CA GLU A 230 -0.40 -17.11 -13.67
C GLU A 230 -0.35 -15.96 -14.70
N GLY A 231 0.78 -15.79 -15.36
CA GLY A 231 1.00 -14.73 -16.34
C GLY A 231 1.25 -13.34 -15.76
N LEU A 232 1.42 -13.22 -14.44
CA LEU A 232 1.77 -11.95 -13.78
C LEU A 232 3.19 -11.52 -14.17
N VAL A 233 3.34 -10.28 -14.62
CA VAL A 233 4.63 -9.66 -14.93
C VAL A 233 4.96 -8.66 -13.81
N LEU A 234 6.04 -8.91 -13.06
CA LEU A 234 6.48 -8.01 -11.99
C LEU A 234 7.20 -6.78 -12.57
N PRO A 235 7.10 -5.61 -11.91
CA PRO A 235 7.84 -4.42 -12.30
C PRO A 235 9.35 -4.54 -12.03
N CYS A 236 9.74 -5.34 -11.04
CA CYS A 236 11.14 -5.59 -10.70
C CYS A 236 11.29 -6.83 -9.80
N THR A 237 12.53 -7.32 -9.68
CA THR A 237 12.96 -8.23 -8.61
C THR A 237 13.65 -7.41 -7.53
N HIS A 238 13.17 -7.50 -6.28
CA HIS A 238 13.72 -6.75 -5.16
C HIS A 238 13.47 -7.53 -3.84
N PRO A 239 14.38 -7.48 -2.83
CA PRO A 239 14.19 -8.23 -1.57
C PRO A 239 12.91 -7.89 -0.81
N ALA A 240 12.40 -6.66 -0.93
CA ALA A 240 11.15 -6.24 -0.31
C ALA A 240 9.90 -6.63 -1.13
N VAL A 241 10.05 -7.18 -2.34
CA VAL A 241 8.94 -7.67 -3.19
C VAL A 241 8.83 -9.16 -3.02
N VAL A 242 7.75 -9.63 -2.44
CA VAL A 242 7.51 -11.03 -2.11
C VAL A 242 6.30 -11.55 -2.86
N LEU A 243 6.49 -12.61 -3.67
CA LEU A 243 5.39 -13.36 -4.26
C LEU A 243 4.92 -14.44 -3.28
N THR A 244 3.64 -14.49 -2.99
CA THR A 244 3.06 -15.46 -2.05
C THR A 244 1.81 -16.13 -2.61
N ASP A 245 1.56 -17.36 -2.20
CA ASP A 245 0.30 -18.08 -2.46
C ASP A 245 -0.74 -17.76 -1.35
N ASP A 246 -0.32 -17.14 -0.24
CA ASP A 246 -1.15 -16.80 0.90
C ASP A 246 -0.84 -15.36 1.37
N LEU A 247 -1.56 -14.39 0.82
CA LEU A 247 -1.42 -12.98 1.19
C LEU A 247 -1.97 -12.71 2.60
N ASP A 248 -2.96 -13.49 3.05
CA ASP A 248 -3.61 -13.32 4.36
C ASP A 248 -2.60 -13.47 5.52
N ARG A 249 -1.54 -14.28 5.33
CA ARG A 249 -0.45 -14.40 6.33
C ARG A 249 0.22 -13.05 6.61
N TYR A 250 0.53 -12.30 5.56
CA TYR A 250 1.16 -10.97 5.69
C TYR A 250 0.19 -9.94 6.24
N GLU A 251 -1.09 -10.00 5.86
CA GLU A 251 -2.14 -9.14 6.43
C GLU A 251 -2.32 -9.40 7.92
N LYS A 252 -2.36 -10.67 8.36
CA LYS A 252 -2.46 -11.04 9.76
C LYS A 252 -1.25 -10.53 10.57
N LEU A 253 -0.02 -10.71 10.09
CA LEU A 253 1.19 -10.21 10.76
C LEU A 253 1.10 -8.70 10.97
N LYS A 254 0.78 -7.93 9.93
CA LYS A 254 0.62 -6.48 10.03
C LYS A 254 -0.53 -6.09 10.96
N LEU A 255 -1.70 -6.70 10.78
CA LEU A 255 -2.92 -6.29 11.50
C LEU A 255 -2.88 -6.66 12.98
N PHE A 256 -2.41 -7.88 13.29
CA PHE A 256 -2.50 -8.45 14.64
C PHE A 256 -1.20 -8.35 15.45
N LEU A 257 -0.10 -7.86 14.86
CA LEU A 257 1.12 -7.57 15.61
C LEU A 257 1.44 -6.08 15.60
N LEU A 258 1.65 -5.46 14.44
CA LEU A 258 1.98 -4.04 14.34
C LEU A 258 0.78 -3.15 14.74
N ASN A 259 -0.34 -3.30 14.02
CA ASN A 259 -1.50 -2.43 14.23
C ASN A 259 -2.20 -2.70 15.57
N LEU A 260 -2.22 -3.95 16.02
CA LEU A 260 -2.70 -4.33 17.36
C LEU A 260 -1.83 -3.68 18.43
N GLY A 261 -0.50 -3.74 18.31
CA GLY A 261 0.44 -3.11 19.23
C GLY A 261 0.22 -1.59 19.35
N HIS A 262 0.09 -0.90 18.21
CA HIS A 262 -0.27 0.51 18.18
C HIS A 262 -1.59 0.80 18.93
N SER A 263 -2.64 0.01 18.66
CA SER A 263 -3.93 0.19 19.33
C SER A 263 -3.87 -0.10 20.82
N TYR A 264 -3.06 -1.07 21.22
CA TYR A 264 -2.89 -1.38 22.64
C TYR A 264 -2.16 -0.27 23.40
N LEU A 265 -1.08 0.28 22.83
CA LEU A 265 -0.39 1.44 23.40
C LEU A 265 -1.32 2.66 23.49
N ALA A 266 -2.13 2.91 22.44
CA ALA A 266 -3.12 3.99 22.46
C ALA A 266 -4.22 3.77 23.52
N GLU A 267 -4.68 2.54 23.74
CA GLU A 267 -5.63 2.19 24.82
C GLU A 267 -5.03 2.47 26.18
N ARG A 268 -3.77 2.08 26.42
CA ARG A 268 -3.06 2.35 27.66
C ARG A 268 -2.87 3.85 27.88
N TRP A 269 -2.48 4.58 26.84
CA TRP A 269 -2.34 6.03 26.84
C TRP A 269 -3.63 6.74 27.24
N LEU A 270 -4.78 6.36 26.67
CA LEU A 270 -6.11 6.89 27.01
C LEU A 270 -6.51 6.56 28.43
N ARG A 271 -6.37 5.29 28.84
CA ARG A 271 -6.78 4.81 30.15
C ARG A 271 -5.99 5.44 31.29
N ASP A 272 -4.67 5.55 31.10
CA ASP A 272 -3.75 6.03 32.12
C ASP A 272 -3.59 7.57 32.09
N ALA A 273 -4.40 8.27 31.23
CA ALA A 273 -4.43 9.72 31.04
C ALA A 273 -3.02 10.34 30.87
N ARG A 274 -2.21 9.72 29.98
CA ARG A 274 -0.81 10.08 29.79
C ARG A 274 -0.64 11.38 29.00
N GLU A 275 0.60 11.85 28.85
CA GLU A 275 0.92 13.12 28.19
C GLU A 275 0.35 13.21 26.77
N LYS A 276 -0.26 14.37 26.45
CA LYS A 276 -1.03 14.56 25.22
C LYS A 276 -0.21 14.34 23.95
N ASP A 277 1.05 14.73 23.96
CA ASP A 277 1.94 14.64 22.79
C ASP A 277 2.85 13.41 22.84
N GLU A 278 2.55 12.44 23.71
CA GLU A 278 3.35 11.22 23.84
C GLU A 278 3.37 10.42 22.54
N THR A 279 4.58 10.02 22.15
CA THR A 279 4.83 9.22 20.95
C THR A 279 4.94 7.72 21.29
N VAL A 280 4.78 6.87 20.27
CA VAL A 280 5.01 5.43 20.39
C VAL A 280 6.40 5.13 20.95
N ARG A 281 7.44 5.86 20.51
CA ARG A 281 8.80 5.70 21.00
C ARG A 281 8.92 5.99 22.50
N GLN A 282 8.30 7.07 22.97
CA GLN A 282 8.29 7.40 24.40
C GLN A 282 7.56 6.35 25.23
N ALA A 283 6.42 5.86 24.74
CA ALA A 283 5.70 4.76 25.37
C ALA A 283 6.51 3.46 25.44
N MET A 284 7.29 3.16 24.40
CA MET A 284 8.19 2.00 24.38
C MET A 284 9.44 2.18 25.24
N ALA A 285 9.82 3.40 25.59
CA ALA A 285 10.90 3.69 26.54
C ALA A 285 10.45 3.61 28.00
N ASP A 286 9.15 3.54 28.25
CA ASP A 286 8.57 3.26 29.56
C ASP A 286 8.54 1.75 29.80
N ASP A 287 9.35 1.26 30.76
CA ASP A 287 9.50 -0.18 31.04
C ASP A 287 8.17 -0.85 31.41
N ALA A 288 7.26 -0.15 32.05
CA ALA A 288 5.96 -0.69 32.43
C ALA A 288 5.05 -0.88 31.20
N LEU A 289 5.01 0.09 30.27
CA LEU A 289 4.20 0.01 29.05
C LEU A 289 4.79 -0.98 28.06
N SER A 290 6.09 -0.89 27.79
CA SER A 290 6.75 -1.82 26.87
C SER A 290 6.68 -3.26 27.39
N GLY A 291 6.93 -3.50 28.69
CA GLY A 291 6.77 -4.81 29.31
C GLY A 291 5.33 -5.34 29.27
N ASP A 292 4.35 -4.45 29.37
CA ASP A 292 2.93 -4.80 29.27
C ASP A 292 2.54 -5.22 27.84
N LEU A 293 3.04 -4.52 26.83
CA LEU A 293 2.86 -4.88 25.41
C LEU A 293 3.60 -6.20 25.06
N GLU A 294 4.83 -6.39 25.55
CA GLU A 294 5.58 -7.62 25.35
C GLU A 294 4.86 -8.84 25.95
N THR A 295 4.27 -8.67 27.13
CA THR A 295 3.45 -9.69 27.77
C THR A 295 2.18 -9.99 26.97
N LEU A 296 1.53 -8.96 26.41
CA LEU A 296 0.37 -9.11 25.54
C LEU A 296 0.74 -9.96 24.31
N TRP A 297 1.81 -9.60 23.60
CA TRP A 297 2.24 -10.35 22.42
C TRP A 297 2.57 -11.79 22.77
N ARG A 298 3.42 -12.01 23.80
CA ARG A 298 3.92 -13.32 24.18
C ARG A 298 2.80 -14.26 24.66
N ASP A 299 1.90 -13.75 25.52
CA ASP A 299 0.96 -14.60 26.25
C ASP A 299 -0.43 -14.67 25.61
N GLU A 300 -0.84 -13.66 24.82
CA GLU A 300 -2.21 -13.56 24.30
C GLU A 300 -2.29 -13.64 22.77
N VAL A 301 -1.23 -13.27 22.04
CA VAL A 301 -1.26 -13.16 20.57
C VAL A 301 -0.41 -14.27 19.92
N LEU A 302 0.85 -14.41 20.30
CA LEU A 302 1.76 -15.41 19.71
C LEU A 302 1.26 -16.84 19.81
N PRO A 303 0.58 -17.31 20.89
CA PRO A 303 0.02 -18.65 20.93
C PRO A 303 -1.01 -18.90 19.80
N VAL A 304 -1.75 -17.88 19.37
CA VAL A 304 -2.69 -17.99 18.26
C VAL A 304 -1.93 -18.17 16.93
N PHE A 305 -0.90 -17.36 16.69
CA PHE A 305 -0.05 -17.50 15.51
C PHE A 305 0.67 -18.87 15.48
N ALA A 306 1.17 -19.35 16.60
CA ALA A 306 1.78 -20.66 16.69
C ALA A 306 0.82 -21.79 16.32
N ALA A 307 -0.43 -21.74 16.81
CA ALA A 307 -1.46 -22.72 16.50
C ALA A 307 -1.92 -22.64 15.01
N GLU A 308 -1.80 -21.49 14.36
CA GLU A 308 -2.04 -21.32 12.92
C GLU A 308 -0.79 -21.68 12.05
N GLY A 309 0.30 -22.16 12.66
CA GLY A 309 1.53 -22.54 11.94
C GLY A 309 2.36 -21.33 11.47
N MET A 310 2.24 -20.18 12.16
CA MET A 310 2.92 -18.92 11.84
C MET A 310 3.82 -18.40 12.98
N GLY A 311 4.18 -19.27 13.93
CA GLY A 311 4.89 -18.85 15.14
C GLY A 311 6.23 -18.16 14.87
N ASP A 312 7.06 -18.74 14.00
CA ASP A 312 8.41 -18.23 13.71
C ASP A 312 8.35 -16.92 12.94
N GLU A 313 7.44 -16.82 11.96
CA GLU A 313 7.22 -15.59 11.21
C GLU A 313 6.71 -14.47 12.13
N ALA A 314 5.77 -14.77 13.02
CA ALA A 314 5.23 -13.80 13.97
C ALA A 314 6.32 -13.29 14.94
N GLN A 315 7.17 -14.18 15.45
CA GLN A 315 8.31 -13.79 16.30
C GLN A 315 9.31 -12.92 15.54
N SER A 316 9.62 -13.28 14.29
CA SER A 316 10.50 -12.50 13.43
C SER A 316 9.91 -11.11 13.16
N TYR A 317 8.62 -11.06 12.83
CA TYR A 317 7.94 -9.79 12.56
C TYR A 317 7.85 -8.88 13.79
N ILE A 318 7.64 -9.42 15.00
CA ILE A 318 7.66 -8.62 16.23
C ILE A 318 9.04 -7.96 16.45
N ARG A 319 10.15 -8.59 16.08
CA ARG A 319 11.47 -7.93 16.15
C ARG A 319 11.50 -6.68 15.26
N ALA A 320 11.00 -6.79 14.04
CA ALA A 320 10.89 -5.63 13.14
C ALA A 320 9.92 -4.57 13.69
N VAL A 321 8.79 -4.99 14.30
CA VAL A 321 7.83 -4.06 14.92
C VAL A 321 8.47 -3.27 16.06
N ARG A 322 9.31 -3.90 16.90
CA ARG A 322 10.03 -3.19 17.97
C ARG A 322 10.95 -2.10 17.41
N GLU A 323 11.72 -2.41 16.37
CA GLU A 323 12.60 -1.43 15.70
C GLU A 323 11.79 -0.25 15.13
N ARG A 324 10.65 -0.53 14.53
CA ARG A 324 9.73 0.48 14.00
C ARG A 324 9.13 1.36 15.10
N PHE A 325 8.77 0.79 16.25
CA PHE A 325 8.24 1.52 17.41
C PHE A 325 9.29 2.37 18.10
N LEU A 326 10.55 1.93 18.11
CA LEU A 326 11.68 2.63 18.69
C LEU A 326 12.35 3.62 17.75
N ASN A 327 11.86 3.77 16.50
CA ASN A 327 12.45 4.65 15.49
C ASN A 327 12.61 6.09 16.02
N PRO A 328 13.86 6.60 16.17
CA PRO A 328 14.12 7.91 16.75
C PRO A 328 13.70 9.08 15.86
N PHE A 329 13.48 8.82 14.57
CA PHE A 329 13.15 9.82 13.57
C PHE A 329 11.65 9.90 13.26
N LEU A 330 10.82 9.09 13.95
CA LEU A 330 9.39 9.04 13.71
C LEU A 330 8.62 9.58 14.93
N ALA A 331 8.06 10.77 14.81
CA ALA A 331 7.18 11.35 15.82
C ALA A 331 5.74 10.82 15.69
N HIS A 332 5.55 9.51 15.86
CA HIS A 332 4.23 8.87 15.76
C HIS A 332 3.46 9.02 17.07
N ARG A 333 2.58 10.01 17.15
CA ARG A 333 1.85 10.33 18.39
C ARG A 333 0.74 9.32 18.65
N LEU A 334 0.56 8.94 19.91
CA LEU A 334 -0.51 8.05 20.35
C LEU A 334 -1.89 8.70 20.16
N ALA A 335 -1.98 10.01 20.25
CA ALA A 335 -3.18 10.78 19.93
C ALA A 335 -3.67 10.54 18.48
N ASP A 336 -2.75 10.53 17.50
CA ASP A 336 -3.09 10.29 16.09
C ASP A 336 -3.52 8.83 15.86
N ILE A 337 -2.88 7.89 16.57
CA ILE A 337 -3.24 6.47 16.54
C ILE A 337 -4.63 6.24 17.14
N SER A 338 -5.02 7.00 18.17
CA SER A 338 -6.28 6.84 18.88
C SER A 338 -7.52 7.28 18.08
N GLY A 339 -7.36 7.91 16.93
CA GLY A 339 -8.49 8.23 16.04
C GLY A 339 -9.26 6.96 15.63
N ASN A 340 -10.61 6.99 15.71
CA ASN A 340 -11.50 5.84 15.47
C ASN A 340 -11.13 4.59 16.31
N HIS A 341 -10.76 4.84 17.59
CA HIS A 341 -10.12 3.85 18.44
C HIS A 341 -10.97 2.59 18.65
N ASP A 342 -12.25 2.74 18.90
CA ASP A 342 -13.17 1.62 19.17
C ASP A 342 -13.31 0.70 17.94
N GLU A 343 -13.40 1.25 16.74
CA GLU A 343 -13.44 0.47 15.51
C GLU A 343 -12.10 -0.27 15.28
N LYS A 344 -10.98 0.42 15.50
CA LYS A 344 -9.66 -0.20 15.42
C LYS A 344 -9.49 -1.36 16.39
N LYS A 345 -9.98 -1.22 17.63
CA LYS A 345 -9.97 -2.33 18.60
C LYS A 345 -10.81 -3.52 18.12
N ARG A 346 -12.03 -3.27 17.62
CA ARG A 346 -12.86 -4.33 17.06
C ARG A 346 -12.15 -5.08 15.93
N ARG A 347 -11.55 -4.37 15.00
CA ARG A 347 -10.87 -4.98 13.84
C ARG A 347 -9.57 -5.70 14.20
N ARG A 348 -8.88 -5.31 15.28
CA ARG A 348 -7.52 -5.79 15.61
C ARG A 348 -7.50 -6.77 16.77
N PHE A 349 -8.41 -6.66 17.75
CA PHE A 349 -8.42 -7.51 18.96
C PHE A 349 -9.45 -8.65 18.85
N VAL A 350 -10.66 -8.35 18.38
CA VAL A 350 -11.73 -9.38 18.29
C VAL A 350 -11.33 -10.58 17.43
N PRO A 351 -10.70 -10.43 16.24
CA PRO A 351 -10.30 -11.58 15.44
C PRO A 351 -9.28 -12.49 16.12
N VAL A 352 -8.36 -11.93 16.92
CA VAL A 352 -7.36 -12.71 17.66
C VAL A 352 -8.03 -13.53 18.76
N ILE A 353 -9.02 -12.94 19.46
CA ILE A 353 -9.81 -13.65 20.49
C ILE A 353 -10.64 -14.76 19.83
N ALA A 354 -11.34 -14.44 18.76
CA ALA A 354 -12.17 -15.42 18.04
C ALA A 354 -11.33 -16.58 17.47
N ALA A 355 -10.11 -16.29 17.00
CA ALA A 355 -9.20 -17.33 16.53
C ALA A 355 -8.74 -18.25 17.66
N ALA A 356 -8.42 -17.72 18.85
CA ALA A 356 -8.09 -18.54 20.02
C ALA A 356 -9.24 -19.45 20.43
N GLU A 357 -10.47 -18.93 20.44
CA GLU A 357 -11.68 -19.69 20.76
C GLU A 357 -11.95 -20.79 19.72
N ARG A 358 -11.91 -20.45 18.43
CA ARG A 358 -12.09 -21.40 17.33
C ARG A 358 -11.08 -22.54 17.36
N LEU A 359 -9.83 -22.25 17.74
CA LEU A 359 -8.74 -23.22 17.83
C LEU A 359 -8.73 -23.99 19.16
N GLY A 360 -9.65 -23.70 20.09
CA GLY A 360 -9.74 -24.35 21.39
C GLY A 360 -8.54 -24.08 22.29
N LEU A 361 -7.86 -22.94 22.13
CA LEU A 361 -6.66 -22.60 22.91
C LEU A 361 -7.04 -22.15 24.33
N ASN A 362 -6.35 -22.70 25.32
CA ASN A 362 -6.50 -22.26 26.71
C ASN A 362 -5.66 -21.01 26.99
N VAL A 363 -5.98 -19.92 26.27
CA VAL A 363 -5.33 -18.61 26.42
C VAL A 363 -6.37 -17.62 26.96
N PRO A 364 -6.21 -17.09 28.18
CA PRO A 364 -7.23 -16.25 28.80
C PRO A 364 -7.48 -14.92 28.09
N GLN A 365 -6.50 -14.36 27.40
CA GLN A 365 -6.51 -13.09 26.65
C GLN A 365 -7.10 -11.92 27.46
N ARG A 366 -6.65 -11.80 28.71
CA ARG A 366 -7.21 -10.86 29.70
C ARG A 366 -7.02 -9.40 29.30
N LYS A 367 -5.84 -9.08 28.70
CA LYS A 367 -5.50 -7.71 28.29
C LYS A 367 -6.31 -7.28 27.07
N LEU A 368 -6.47 -8.15 26.07
CA LEU A 368 -7.30 -7.88 24.90
C LEU A 368 -8.77 -7.70 25.30
N ARG A 369 -9.31 -8.59 26.16
CA ARG A 369 -10.69 -8.50 26.65
C ARG A 369 -10.93 -7.25 27.50
N ALA A 370 -9.98 -6.88 28.38
CA ALA A 370 -10.07 -5.67 29.17
C ALA A 370 -10.05 -4.41 28.30
N ALA A 371 -9.24 -4.38 27.25
CA ALA A 371 -9.19 -3.28 26.30
C ALA A 371 -10.49 -3.16 25.45
N LEU A 372 -11.17 -4.26 25.15
CA LEU A 372 -12.48 -4.24 24.48
C LEU A 372 -13.61 -3.79 25.41
N ALA A 373 -13.52 -4.06 26.72
CA ALA A 373 -14.54 -3.66 27.69
C ALA A 373 -14.68 -2.13 27.85
N THR A 374 -13.69 -1.35 27.39
CA THR A 374 -13.73 0.12 27.39
C THR A 374 -14.46 0.71 26.18
N ILE A 375 -14.86 -0.10 25.20
CA ILE A 375 -15.62 0.35 24.02
C ILE A 375 -17.00 0.86 24.47
N LYS A 376 -17.30 2.09 24.09
CA LYS A 376 -18.63 2.67 24.33
C LYS A 376 -19.67 1.97 23.46
N GLN A 377 -20.78 1.59 24.09
CA GLN A 377 -21.95 0.99 23.41
C GLN A 377 -22.66 2.00 22.52
#